data_27c4ff71fc01c48c0c7e6b88991a20c5
#
_entry.id   27c4ff71fc01c48c0c7e6b88991a20c5
#
_cell.length_a   1.000
_cell.length_b   1.000
_cell.length_c   1.000
_cell.angle_alpha   90.00
_cell.angle_beta   90.00
_cell.angle_gamma   90.00
#
_symmetry.space_group_name_H-M   'P 1'
#
loop_
_entity.id
_entity.type
_entity.pdbx_description
1 polymer ?
#
loop_
_entity_poly.entity_id
_entity_poly.type
_entity_poly.pdbx_seq_one_letter_code
_entity_poly.pdbx_strand_id
1 'polypeptide(L)'
;MARNFAKAGYVAVAVDNPAAGESSDLERYARGRNYNYDLVSRILLELGWSYLGYTSYLDMQVLQWMKTQSYIRKDRIIVSGFSLGTEPLIVLGTLDTSIYAFVYNDFLCHTQERALVMTAPDKTGIRPFPNSIRHLIPDFWRKFNFPDIVASLAPRPVILTEGGLDRDLDLVRAAYKMTGRLENVEIHHYPKYADPHNRTDIKALPEGLDRNEFYKLVNVDGANHYFKSELILPWLKKHLE
;
A
#
# COMPACT_ATOMS: atom_id res chain seq x y z
N MET A 1 -12.94 -3.76 4.43
CA MET A 1 -11.72 -3.98 5.23
C MET A 1 -11.99 -3.87 6.73
N ALA A 2 -12.13 -2.69 7.35
CA ALA A 2 -12.33 -2.52 8.80
C ALA A 2 -13.44 -3.40 9.39
N ARG A 3 -14.60 -3.49 8.71
CA ARG A 3 -15.71 -4.36 9.14
C ARG A 3 -15.32 -5.85 9.27
N ASN A 4 -14.41 -6.35 8.42
CA ASN A 4 -13.97 -7.74 8.48
C ASN A 4 -13.11 -7.98 9.73
N PHE A 5 -12.22 -7.04 10.07
CA PHE A 5 -11.44 -7.09 11.29
C PHE A 5 -12.32 -7.02 12.54
N ALA A 6 -13.27 -6.07 12.57
CA ALA A 6 -14.20 -5.95 13.71
C ALA A 6 -15.05 -7.22 13.92
N LYS A 7 -15.54 -7.84 12.83
CA LYS A 7 -16.25 -9.13 12.90
C LYS A 7 -15.38 -10.29 13.40
N ALA A 8 -14.07 -10.21 13.17
CA ALA A 8 -13.11 -11.19 13.67
C ALA A 8 -12.65 -10.92 15.13
N GLY A 9 -13.21 -9.91 15.78
CA GLY A 9 -12.95 -9.61 17.20
C GLY A 9 -11.84 -8.60 17.46
N TYR A 10 -11.30 -7.95 16.40
CA TYR A 10 -10.28 -6.91 16.55
C TYR A 10 -10.90 -5.52 16.72
N VAL A 11 -10.24 -4.65 17.46
CA VAL A 11 -10.52 -3.21 17.41
C VAL A 11 -10.02 -2.68 16.07
N ALA A 12 -10.91 -2.15 15.24
CA ALA A 12 -10.58 -1.63 13.93
C ALA A 12 -10.81 -0.12 13.87
N VAL A 13 -9.76 0.64 13.61
CA VAL A 13 -9.81 2.08 13.39
C VAL A 13 -9.59 2.34 11.90
N ALA A 14 -10.48 3.10 11.28
CA ALA A 14 -10.36 3.53 9.90
C ALA A 14 -10.62 5.03 9.83
N VAL A 15 -9.76 5.73 9.13
CA VAL A 15 -9.81 7.19 8.97
C VAL A 15 -9.86 7.50 7.48
N ASP A 16 -10.69 8.47 7.11
CA ASP A 16 -10.73 8.95 5.75
C ASP A 16 -9.49 9.78 5.42
N ASN A 17 -8.89 9.50 4.29
CA ASN A 17 -7.77 10.28 3.78
C ASN A 17 -8.22 11.72 3.42
N PRO A 18 -7.30 12.70 3.42
CA PRO A 18 -7.59 14.05 2.97
C PRO A 18 -8.27 14.07 1.59
N ALA A 19 -9.27 14.89 1.45
CA ALA A 19 -10.14 14.99 0.27
C ALA A 19 -11.01 13.74 -0.03
N ALA A 20 -11.12 12.81 0.92
CA ALA A 20 -12.01 11.65 0.80
C ALA A 20 -13.00 11.58 1.97
N GLY A 21 -14.17 10.96 1.75
CA GLY A 21 -15.19 10.74 2.79
C GLY A 21 -15.52 12.00 3.57
N GLU A 22 -15.52 11.90 4.90
CA GLU A 22 -15.79 13.03 5.81
C GLU A 22 -14.68 14.10 5.80
N SER A 23 -13.48 13.76 5.32
CA SER A 23 -12.37 14.68 5.12
C SER A 23 -12.41 15.41 3.78
N SER A 24 -13.49 15.28 3.01
CA SER A 24 -13.73 16.01 1.77
C SER A 24 -14.62 17.23 2.00
N ASP A 25 -14.72 18.08 0.95
CA ASP A 25 -15.71 19.12 0.87
C ASP A 25 -17.12 18.52 1.00
N LEU A 26 -17.91 18.95 1.99
CA LEU A 26 -19.23 18.40 2.30
C LEU A 26 -20.18 18.46 1.10
N GLU A 27 -20.12 19.53 0.31
CA GLU A 27 -20.95 19.67 -0.90
C GLU A 27 -20.58 18.61 -1.94
N ARG A 28 -19.29 18.34 -2.11
CA ARG A 28 -18.80 17.30 -3.04
C ARG A 28 -19.14 15.90 -2.54
N TYR A 29 -19.04 15.67 -1.24
CA TYR A 29 -19.45 14.42 -0.62
C TYR A 29 -20.93 14.15 -0.83
N ALA A 30 -21.79 15.14 -0.55
CA ALA A 30 -23.23 15.04 -0.77
C ALA A 30 -23.62 14.79 -2.23
N ARG A 31 -22.79 15.24 -3.19
CA ARG A 31 -22.98 15.00 -4.62
C ARG A 31 -22.36 13.70 -5.12
N GLY A 32 -21.82 12.83 -4.25
CA GLY A 32 -21.13 11.60 -4.61
C GLY A 32 -19.75 11.81 -5.24
N ARG A 33 -19.19 13.01 -5.15
CA ARG A 33 -17.83 13.33 -5.61
C ARG A 33 -16.88 13.28 -4.43
N ASN A 34 -16.51 12.08 -4.04
CA ASN A 34 -15.94 11.77 -2.74
C ASN A 34 -14.48 12.19 -2.54
N TYR A 35 -13.76 12.57 -3.61
CA TYR A 35 -12.34 12.90 -3.46
C TYR A 35 -11.82 13.81 -4.58
N ASN A 36 -10.86 14.64 -4.23
CA ASN A 36 -10.11 15.47 -5.16
C ASN A 36 -8.63 15.50 -4.77
N TYR A 37 -8.01 14.34 -4.84
CA TYR A 37 -6.60 14.17 -4.46
C TYR A 37 -5.66 15.08 -5.24
N ASP A 38 -5.96 15.33 -6.51
CA ASP A 38 -5.10 16.15 -7.37
C ASP A 38 -5.03 17.60 -6.89
N LEU A 39 -6.17 18.20 -6.54
CA LEU A 39 -6.21 19.57 -6.00
C LEU A 39 -5.45 19.68 -4.68
N VAL A 40 -5.73 18.77 -3.74
CA VAL A 40 -5.08 18.78 -2.43
C VAL A 40 -3.58 18.52 -2.57
N SER A 41 -3.18 17.59 -3.44
CA SER A 41 -1.76 17.30 -3.70
C SER A 41 -1.02 18.51 -4.26
N ARG A 42 -1.63 19.28 -5.17
CA ARG A 42 -1.05 20.50 -5.72
C ARG A 42 -0.86 21.57 -4.63
N ILE A 43 -1.86 21.78 -3.79
CA ILE A 43 -1.77 22.71 -2.66
C ILE A 43 -0.65 22.30 -1.70
N LEU A 44 -0.56 21.01 -1.37
CA LEU A 44 0.49 20.51 -0.48
C LEU A 44 1.88 20.69 -1.09
N LEU A 45 2.06 20.45 -2.40
CA LEU A 45 3.34 20.68 -3.08
C LEU A 45 3.76 22.15 -3.04
N GLU A 46 2.83 23.11 -3.22
CA GLU A 46 3.11 24.55 -3.08
C GLU A 46 3.55 24.93 -1.66
N LEU A 47 3.08 24.18 -0.66
CA LEU A 47 3.49 24.34 0.74
C LEU A 47 4.79 23.57 1.09
N GLY A 48 5.43 22.92 0.11
CA GLY A 48 6.63 22.12 0.34
C GLY A 48 6.35 20.73 0.93
N TRP A 49 5.11 20.24 0.85
CA TRP A 49 4.67 18.96 1.37
C TRP A 49 4.31 18.01 0.23
N SER A 50 4.18 16.73 0.53
CA SER A 50 3.58 15.75 -0.38
C SER A 50 2.30 15.20 0.21
N TYR A 51 1.36 14.77 -0.65
CA TYR A 51 0.11 14.15 -0.19
C TYR A 51 0.41 12.90 0.64
N LEU A 52 1.32 12.04 0.18
CA LEU A 52 1.72 10.82 0.89
C LEU A 52 2.39 11.12 2.23
N GLY A 53 3.23 12.15 2.30
CA GLY A 53 3.83 12.59 3.56
C GLY A 53 2.79 13.13 4.53
N TYR A 54 1.81 13.90 4.04
CA TYR A 54 0.74 14.43 4.87
C TYR A 54 -0.21 13.33 5.40
N THR A 55 -0.60 12.37 4.57
CA THR A 55 -1.41 11.23 5.03
C THR A 55 -0.67 10.39 6.06
N SER A 56 0.60 10.09 5.84
CA SER A 56 1.43 9.36 6.82
C SER A 56 1.53 10.11 8.15
N TYR A 57 1.63 11.44 8.12
CA TYR A 57 1.61 12.27 9.33
C TYR A 57 0.27 12.15 10.08
N LEU A 58 -0.86 12.22 9.37
CA LEU A 58 -2.18 12.05 9.99
C LEU A 58 -2.34 10.66 10.59
N ASP A 59 -1.89 9.62 9.90
CA ASP A 59 -1.90 8.25 10.42
C ASP A 59 -1.03 8.11 11.69
N MET A 60 0.10 8.83 11.76
CA MET A 60 0.90 8.92 13.00
C MET A 60 0.09 9.54 14.15
N GLN A 61 -0.71 10.59 13.92
CA GLN A 61 -1.56 11.18 14.95
C GLN A 61 -2.62 10.18 15.44
N VAL A 62 -3.25 9.45 14.51
CA VAL A 62 -4.20 8.39 14.84
C VAL A 62 -3.52 7.28 15.65
N LEU A 63 -2.33 6.86 15.26
CA LEU A 63 -1.55 5.86 16.00
C LEU A 63 -1.21 6.33 17.42
N GLN A 64 -0.80 7.59 17.60
CA GLN A 64 -0.55 8.15 18.92
C GLN A 64 -1.83 8.17 19.76
N TRP A 65 -2.96 8.60 19.19
CA TRP A 65 -4.25 8.55 19.86
C TRP A 65 -4.63 7.10 20.27
N MET A 66 -4.46 6.11 19.39
CA MET A 66 -4.71 4.70 19.71
C MET A 66 -3.89 4.25 20.92
N LYS A 67 -2.64 4.67 21.02
CA LYS A 67 -1.76 4.34 22.15
C LYS A 67 -2.23 4.92 23.50
N THR A 68 -3.10 5.93 23.50
CA THR A 68 -3.70 6.47 24.73
C THR A 68 -4.91 5.66 25.23
N GLN A 69 -5.51 4.82 24.36
CA GLN A 69 -6.72 4.08 24.72
C GLN A 69 -6.39 2.87 25.61
N SER A 70 -7.12 2.71 26.72
CA SER A 70 -6.88 1.63 27.68
C SER A 70 -7.28 0.25 27.17
N TYR A 71 -8.19 0.18 26.21
CA TYR A 71 -8.70 -1.05 25.61
C TYR A 71 -7.88 -1.54 24.41
N ILE A 72 -6.83 -0.80 24.01
CA ILE A 72 -5.94 -1.19 22.90
C ILE A 72 -4.65 -1.80 23.44
N ARG A 73 -4.31 -2.97 22.92
CA ARG A 73 -3.02 -3.61 23.15
C ARG A 73 -1.95 -2.89 22.36
N LYS A 74 -1.18 -2.03 23.04
CA LYS A 74 -0.17 -1.15 22.42
C LYS A 74 0.98 -1.92 21.77
N ASP A 75 1.24 -3.14 22.26
CA ASP A 75 2.25 -4.06 21.76
C ASP A 75 1.78 -4.90 20.56
N ARG A 76 0.52 -4.76 20.15
CA ARG A 76 -0.12 -5.53 19.09
C ARG A 76 -0.89 -4.66 18.09
N ILE A 77 -0.42 -3.44 17.85
CA ILE A 77 -0.98 -2.57 16.83
C ILE A 77 -0.49 -3.01 15.46
N ILE A 78 -1.44 -3.23 14.56
CA ILE A 78 -1.20 -3.63 13.18
C ILE A 78 -1.71 -2.54 12.26
N VAL A 79 -1.00 -2.29 11.18
CA VAL A 79 -1.48 -1.43 10.10
C VAL A 79 -1.86 -2.29 8.90
N SER A 80 -2.98 -1.94 8.28
CA SER A 80 -3.53 -2.68 7.14
C SER A 80 -3.95 -1.73 6.03
N GLY A 81 -3.39 -1.92 4.84
CA GLY A 81 -3.74 -1.17 3.64
C GLY A 81 -4.32 -2.06 2.55
N PHE A 82 -5.14 -1.44 1.71
CA PHE A 82 -5.63 -2.02 0.48
C PHE A 82 -5.36 -1.08 -0.70
N SER A 83 -4.77 -1.62 -1.75
CA SER A 83 -4.44 -0.85 -2.96
C SER A 83 -3.62 0.39 -2.58
N LEU A 84 -4.02 1.57 -3.03
CA LEU A 84 -3.37 2.83 -2.70
C LEU A 84 -3.17 3.06 -1.18
N GLY A 85 -4.07 2.54 -0.35
CA GLY A 85 -3.96 2.66 1.11
C GLY A 85 -2.79 1.89 1.72
N THR A 86 -2.06 1.08 0.95
CA THR A 86 -0.83 0.43 1.43
C THR A 86 0.34 1.40 1.55
N GLU A 87 0.40 2.40 0.68
CA GLU A 87 1.55 3.30 0.58
C GLU A 87 1.78 4.14 1.87
N PRO A 88 0.80 4.88 2.41
CA PRO A 88 1.00 5.63 3.65
C PRO A 88 1.31 4.71 4.83
N LEU A 89 0.71 3.51 4.86
CA LEU A 89 0.88 2.61 6.00
C LEU A 89 2.27 1.98 6.07
N ILE A 90 2.89 1.64 4.94
CA ILE A 90 4.27 1.15 4.94
C ILE A 90 5.26 2.26 5.25
N VAL A 91 5.00 3.50 4.79
CA VAL A 91 5.79 4.68 5.18
C VAL A 91 5.68 4.91 6.69
N LEU A 92 4.46 4.88 7.24
CA LEU A 92 4.23 4.95 8.69
C LEU A 92 5.02 3.84 9.43
N GLY A 93 5.01 2.62 8.91
CA GLY A 93 5.75 1.50 9.48
C GLY A 93 7.24 1.71 9.53
N THR A 94 7.80 2.40 8.56
CA THR A 94 9.24 2.76 8.55
C THR A 94 9.54 3.84 9.60
N LEU A 95 8.61 4.77 9.82
CA LEU A 95 8.77 5.88 10.76
C LEU A 95 8.50 5.50 12.22
N ASP A 96 7.61 4.53 12.47
CA ASP A 96 7.24 4.10 13.83
C ASP A 96 7.53 2.61 14.04
N THR A 97 8.55 2.33 14.84
CA THR A 97 9.00 0.96 15.14
C THR A 97 8.10 0.21 16.13
N SER A 98 7.14 0.89 16.77
CA SER A 98 6.20 0.27 17.70
C SER A 98 5.05 -0.48 17.01
N ILE A 99 4.89 -0.31 15.71
CA ILE A 99 3.91 -1.07 14.93
C ILE A 99 4.38 -2.53 14.86
N TYR A 100 3.50 -3.44 15.27
CA TYR A 100 3.83 -4.85 15.42
C TYR A 100 3.89 -5.58 14.08
N ALA A 101 2.91 -5.38 13.20
CA ALA A 101 2.80 -6.12 11.95
C ALA A 101 2.08 -5.34 10.85
N PHE A 102 2.19 -5.82 9.61
CA PHE A 102 1.73 -5.10 8.41
C PHE A 102 0.93 -6.01 7.48
N VAL A 103 -0.19 -5.49 7.00
CA VAL A 103 -0.97 -6.10 5.93
C VAL A 103 -0.84 -5.25 4.67
N TYR A 104 -0.10 -5.73 3.71
CA TYR A 104 0.10 -5.12 2.40
C TYR A 104 -0.80 -5.82 1.38
N ASN A 105 -2.04 -5.36 1.23
CA ASN A 105 -2.97 -5.91 0.26
C ASN A 105 -2.94 -5.10 -1.04
N ASP A 106 -1.88 -5.27 -1.77
CA ASP A 106 -1.64 -4.74 -3.12
C ASP A 106 -0.51 -5.58 -3.75
N PHE A 107 -0.25 -5.36 -5.04
CA PHE A 107 0.95 -5.89 -5.70
C PHE A 107 2.14 -4.96 -5.47
N LEU A 108 3.30 -5.54 -5.22
CA LEU A 108 4.54 -4.79 -5.00
C LEU A 108 5.21 -4.49 -6.34
N CYS A 109 5.53 -3.24 -6.57
CA CYS A 109 6.29 -2.81 -7.74
C CYS A 109 7.04 -1.48 -7.46
N HIS A 110 7.94 -1.12 -8.35
CA HIS A 110 8.58 0.19 -8.31
C HIS A 110 7.56 1.29 -8.53
N THR A 111 7.55 2.28 -7.63
CA THR A 111 6.62 3.42 -7.67
C THR A 111 6.77 4.21 -8.97
N GLN A 112 8.01 4.40 -9.44
CA GLN A 112 8.29 5.10 -10.68
C GLN A 112 7.63 4.40 -11.87
N GLU A 113 7.82 3.10 -12.01
CA GLU A 113 7.22 2.30 -13.09
C GLU A 113 5.69 2.38 -13.05
N ARG A 114 5.13 2.18 -11.85
CA ARG A 114 3.68 2.28 -11.63
C ARG A 114 3.15 3.67 -11.95
N ALA A 115 3.78 4.72 -11.45
CA ALA A 115 3.34 6.09 -11.65
C ALA A 115 3.39 6.49 -13.12
N LEU A 116 4.44 6.15 -13.84
CA LEU A 116 4.58 6.47 -15.26
C LEU A 116 3.46 5.85 -16.10
N VAL A 117 3.15 4.58 -15.90
CA VAL A 117 2.07 3.90 -16.63
C VAL A 117 0.69 4.43 -16.22
N MET A 118 0.44 4.59 -14.92
CA MET A 118 -0.87 5.02 -14.41
C MET A 118 -1.18 6.48 -14.74
N THR A 119 -0.17 7.28 -15.06
CA THR A 119 -0.33 8.68 -15.46
C THR A 119 -0.34 8.87 -16.97
N ALA A 120 0.15 7.89 -17.74
CA ALA A 120 0.14 7.95 -19.19
C ALA A 120 -1.29 8.02 -19.74
N PRO A 121 -1.54 8.81 -20.78
CA PRO A 121 -2.79 8.75 -21.50
C PRO A 121 -2.93 7.38 -22.19
N ASP A 122 -4.14 6.87 -22.26
CA ASP A 122 -4.45 5.70 -23.06
C ASP A 122 -4.36 6.03 -24.59
N LYS A 123 -4.63 5.02 -25.43
CA LYS A 123 -4.60 5.17 -26.90
C LYS A 123 -5.61 6.21 -27.43
N THR A 124 -6.57 6.64 -26.61
CA THR A 124 -7.55 7.69 -26.95
C THR A 124 -7.12 9.07 -26.45
N GLY A 125 -5.99 9.17 -25.76
CA GLY A 125 -5.50 10.40 -25.14
C GLY A 125 -6.13 10.70 -23.78
N ILE A 126 -6.98 9.80 -23.26
CA ILE A 126 -7.62 9.95 -21.96
C ILE A 126 -6.69 9.43 -20.88
N ARG A 127 -6.52 10.22 -19.81
CA ARG A 127 -5.79 9.81 -18.62
C ARG A 127 -6.76 9.12 -17.66
N PRO A 128 -6.64 7.80 -17.43
CA PRO A 128 -7.61 7.05 -16.62
C PRO A 128 -7.55 7.41 -15.13
N PHE A 129 -6.43 7.99 -14.67
CA PHE A 129 -6.22 8.37 -13.27
C PHE A 129 -5.77 9.82 -13.13
N PRO A 130 -6.70 10.76 -12.94
CA PRO A 130 -6.35 12.17 -12.74
C PRO A 130 -5.64 12.46 -11.40
N ASN A 131 -5.63 11.49 -10.48
CA ASN A 131 -5.10 11.66 -9.12
C ASN A 131 -3.65 11.15 -8.94
N SER A 132 -2.91 11.05 -10.02
CA SER A 132 -1.57 10.44 -10.03
C SER A 132 -0.52 11.19 -9.22
N ILE A 133 -0.65 12.49 -9.06
CA ILE A 133 0.37 13.31 -8.34
C ILE A 133 0.40 13.05 -6.83
N ARG A 134 -0.60 12.39 -6.24
CA ARG A 134 -0.62 12.02 -4.82
C ARG A 134 0.52 11.08 -4.42
N HIS A 135 1.07 10.32 -5.38
CA HIS A 135 2.19 9.42 -5.15
C HIS A 135 3.54 10.13 -5.18
N LEU A 136 3.57 11.41 -5.59
CA LEU A 136 4.82 12.12 -5.76
C LEU A 136 5.36 12.57 -4.41
N ILE A 137 6.55 12.14 -4.11
CA ILE A 137 7.39 12.68 -3.04
C ILE A 137 8.63 13.25 -3.73
N PRO A 138 8.94 14.55 -3.58
CA PRO A 138 10.12 15.13 -4.19
C PRO A 138 11.38 14.36 -3.86
N ASP A 139 12.21 14.06 -4.86
CA ASP A 139 13.49 13.33 -4.76
C ASP A 139 13.39 11.85 -4.32
N PHE A 140 12.19 11.30 -4.10
CA PHE A 140 11.99 9.94 -3.57
C PHE A 140 12.63 8.89 -4.50
N TRP A 141 12.33 8.91 -5.79
CA TRP A 141 12.80 7.92 -6.75
C TRP A 141 14.32 7.88 -6.93
N ARG A 142 15.03 8.93 -6.54
CA ARG A 142 16.50 8.97 -6.57
C ARG A 142 17.13 8.22 -5.40
N LYS A 143 16.37 7.94 -4.35
CA LYS A 143 16.88 7.36 -3.10
C LYS A 143 16.23 6.05 -2.74
N PHE A 144 14.94 5.93 -2.98
CA PHE A 144 14.12 4.81 -2.53
C PHE A 144 13.08 4.39 -3.57
N ASN A 145 12.57 3.18 -3.38
CA ASN A 145 11.35 2.72 -4.02
C ASN A 145 10.47 1.98 -3.01
N PHE A 146 9.21 1.66 -3.32
CA PHE A 146 8.35 0.96 -2.36
C PHE A 146 8.87 -0.41 -1.95
N PRO A 147 9.49 -1.23 -2.81
CA PRO A 147 10.16 -2.45 -2.38
C PRO A 147 11.20 -2.23 -1.28
N ASP A 148 11.98 -1.14 -1.33
CA ASP A 148 12.96 -0.79 -0.28
C ASP A 148 12.25 -0.48 1.05
N ILE A 149 11.12 0.26 0.98
CA ILE A 149 10.34 0.62 2.17
C ILE A 149 9.75 -0.65 2.80
N VAL A 150 9.16 -1.55 2.00
CA VAL A 150 8.64 -2.82 2.52
C VAL A 150 9.76 -3.70 3.09
N ALA A 151 10.91 -3.75 2.45
CA ALA A 151 12.08 -4.48 2.96
C ALA A 151 12.56 -3.93 4.31
N SER A 152 12.49 -2.61 4.52
CA SER A 152 12.89 -1.97 5.79
C SER A 152 11.97 -2.30 6.97
N LEU A 153 10.81 -2.91 6.75
CA LEU A 153 9.92 -3.36 7.81
C LEU A 153 10.48 -4.59 8.57
N ALA A 154 11.43 -5.32 7.98
CA ALA A 154 12.07 -6.46 8.63
C ALA A 154 12.70 -6.05 9.99
N PRO A 155 12.59 -6.87 11.02
CA PRO A 155 12.09 -8.26 11.07
C PRO A 155 10.60 -8.41 11.42
N ARG A 156 9.82 -7.32 11.44
CA ARG A 156 8.41 -7.33 11.87
C ARG A 156 7.53 -8.10 10.88
N PRO A 157 6.49 -8.83 11.34
CA PRO A 157 5.65 -9.62 10.45
C PRO A 157 4.99 -8.78 9.36
N VAL A 158 5.03 -9.26 8.11
CA VAL A 158 4.33 -8.67 6.97
C VAL A 158 3.70 -9.76 6.09
N ILE A 159 2.48 -9.51 5.65
CA ILE A 159 1.82 -10.29 4.59
C ILE A 159 1.60 -9.43 3.36
N LEU A 160 2.08 -9.90 2.20
CA LEU A 160 1.79 -9.34 0.88
C LEU A 160 0.81 -10.29 0.17
N THR A 161 -0.32 -9.78 -0.30
CA THR A 161 -1.41 -10.66 -0.75
C THR A 161 -1.66 -10.68 -2.24
N GLU A 162 -0.97 -9.86 -3.01
CA GLU A 162 -1.19 -9.73 -4.46
C GLU A 162 0.10 -9.82 -5.28
N GLY A 163 1.20 -10.25 -4.67
CA GLY A 163 2.46 -10.54 -5.35
C GLY A 163 3.14 -9.32 -5.95
N GLY A 164 3.56 -9.44 -7.19
CA GLY A 164 4.36 -8.48 -7.95
C GLY A 164 5.43 -9.18 -8.77
N LEU A 165 6.47 -8.45 -9.18
CA LEU A 165 7.65 -9.02 -9.81
C LEU A 165 8.55 -9.70 -8.78
N ASP A 166 9.09 -10.88 -9.14
CA ASP A 166 9.96 -11.64 -8.23
C ASP A 166 11.21 -10.84 -7.83
N ARG A 167 11.78 -9.99 -8.70
CA ARG A 167 12.91 -9.09 -8.35
C ARG A 167 12.62 -8.20 -7.12
N ASP A 168 11.38 -7.70 -6.99
CA ASP A 168 10.96 -6.79 -5.92
C ASP A 168 10.64 -7.58 -4.65
N LEU A 169 10.01 -8.74 -4.83
CA LEU A 169 9.68 -9.65 -3.72
C LEU A 169 10.93 -10.30 -3.13
N ASP A 170 11.92 -10.61 -3.94
CA ASP A 170 13.21 -11.18 -3.49
C ASP A 170 14.04 -10.18 -2.70
N LEU A 171 13.97 -8.90 -3.02
CA LEU A 171 14.55 -7.84 -2.19
C LEU A 171 13.96 -7.89 -0.76
N VAL A 172 12.64 -7.98 -0.65
CA VAL A 172 11.97 -8.11 0.66
C VAL A 172 12.40 -9.40 1.37
N ARG A 173 12.37 -10.55 0.69
CA ARG A 173 12.83 -11.84 1.27
C ARG A 173 14.28 -11.76 1.75
N ALA A 174 15.16 -11.11 0.99
CA ALA A 174 16.56 -10.95 1.36
C ALA A 174 16.73 -10.17 2.66
N ALA A 175 15.99 -9.07 2.85
CA ALA A 175 16.01 -8.30 4.09
C ALA A 175 15.57 -9.14 5.30
N TYR A 176 14.47 -9.90 5.16
CA TYR A 176 14.00 -10.79 6.23
C TYR A 176 14.98 -11.95 6.52
N LYS A 177 15.63 -12.49 5.48
CA LYS A 177 16.69 -13.49 5.64
C LYS A 177 17.90 -12.90 6.38
N MET A 178 18.32 -11.68 6.06
CA MET A 178 19.45 -10.99 6.75
C MET A 178 19.16 -10.76 8.23
N THR A 179 17.90 -10.52 8.61
CA THR A 179 17.50 -10.37 10.02
C THR A 179 17.25 -11.70 10.73
N GLY A 180 17.39 -12.85 10.04
CA GLY A 180 17.13 -14.18 10.59
C GLY A 180 15.64 -14.44 10.86
N ARG A 181 14.73 -13.74 10.19
CA ARG A 181 13.28 -13.81 10.40
C ARG A 181 12.50 -13.99 9.10
N LEU A 182 12.99 -14.88 8.23
CA LEU A 182 12.32 -15.15 6.96
C LEU A 182 10.89 -15.66 7.14
N GLU A 183 10.57 -16.30 8.24
CA GLU A 183 9.23 -16.76 8.61
C GLU A 183 8.23 -15.63 8.87
N ASN A 184 8.71 -14.40 9.06
CA ASN A 184 7.87 -13.23 9.29
C ASN A 184 7.42 -12.54 8.00
N VAL A 185 7.89 -12.96 6.83
CA VAL A 185 7.39 -12.48 5.55
C VAL A 185 6.57 -13.56 4.86
N GLU A 186 5.30 -13.27 4.59
CA GLU A 186 4.40 -14.16 3.86
C GLU A 186 3.95 -13.47 2.57
N ILE A 187 4.12 -14.13 1.41
CA ILE A 187 3.83 -13.56 0.10
C ILE A 187 2.90 -14.50 -0.65
N HIS A 188 1.76 -13.97 -1.05
CA HIS A 188 0.79 -14.62 -1.92
C HIS A 188 0.74 -13.91 -3.27
N HIS A 189 0.57 -14.68 -4.32
CA HIS A 189 0.29 -14.18 -5.65
C HIS A 189 -1.19 -14.34 -5.98
N TYR A 190 -1.67 -13.64 -6.99
CA TYR A 190 -2.98 -13.95 -7.57
C TYR A 190 -3.03 -15.43 -8.02
N PRO A 191 -4.19 -16.10 -7.94
CA PRO A 191 -4.29 -17.51 -8.31
C PRO A 191 -3.72 -17.82 -9.71
N LYS A 192 -3.92 -16.92 -10.67
CA LYS A 192 -3.38 -17.02 -12.02
C LYS A 192 -1.85 -17.08 -12.07
N TYR A 193 -1.18 -16.45 -11.11
CA TYR A 193 0.26 -16.32 -11.01
C TYR A 193 0.87 -17.08 -9.81
N ALA A 194 0.08 -17.97 -9.20
CA ALA A 194 0.55 -18.81 -8.08
C ALA A 194 1.68 -19.75 -8.52
N ASP A 195 1.55 -20.36 -9.71
CA ASP A 195 2.62 -21.12 -10.33
C ASP A 195 3.69 -20.16 -10.88
N PRO A 196 4.96 -20.30 -10.44
CA PRO A 196 6.09 -19.51 -10.97
C PRO A 196 6.22 -19.52 -12.50
N HIS A 197 5.90 -20.65 -13.15
CA HIS A 197 5.97 -20.75 -14.61
C HIS A 197 4.98 -19.83 -15.36
N ASN A 198 3.93 -19.38 -14.67
CA ASN A 198 2.95 -18.45 -15.23
C ASN A 198 3.33 -16.99 -15.01
N ARG A 199 4.41 -16.71 -14.25
CA ARG A 199 4.86 -15.36 -13.94
C ARG A 199 5.82 -14.84 -14.97
N THR A 200 5.73 -13.54 -15.21
CA THR A 200 6.77 -12.82 -15.93
C THR A 200 7.91 -12.52 -14.96
N ASP A 201 9.13 -12.90 -15.34
CA ASP A 201 10.36 -12.56 -14.61
C ASP A 201 11.21 -11.62 -15.47
N ILE A 202 11.01 -10.33 -15.29
CA ILE A 202 11.76 -9.27 -15.98
C ILE A 202 12.41 -8.31 -14.99
N LYS A 203 13.63 -7.88 -15.32
CA LYS A 203 14.38 -6.95 -14.46
C LYS A 203 14.00 -5.49 -14.69
N ALA A 204 13.62 -5.13 -15.90
CA ALA A 204 13.20 -3.78 -16.28
C ALA A 204 11.97 -3.86 -17.19
N LEU A 205 11.02 -2.97 -16.96
CA LEU A 205 9.82 -2.87 -17.80
C LEU A 205 10.14 -2.12 -19.09
N PRO A 206 9.55 -2.53 -20.22
CA PRO A 206 9.60 -1.76 -21.46
C PRO A 206 8.98 -0.37 -21.29
N GLU A 207 9.43 0.57 -22.10
CA GLU A 207 8.79 1.89 -22.20
C GLU A 207 7.47 1.81 -23.00
N GLY A 208 6.59 2.79 -22.77
CA GLY A 208 5.37 2.97 -23.55
C GLY A 208 4.27 1.96 -23.31
N LEU A 209 4.32 1.21 -22.21
CA LEU A 209 3.28 0.26 -21.84
C LEU A 209 1.95 0.96 -21.58
N ASP A 210 0.87 0.36 -22.08
CA ASP A 210 -0.44 0.67 -21.55
C ASP A 210 -0.68 -0.04 -20.20
N ARG A 211 -1.79 0.32 -19.52
CA ARG A 211 -2.13 -0.21 -18.21
C ARG A 211 -2.31 -1.73 -18.21
N ASN A 212 -2.90 -2.30 -19.25
CA ASN A 212 -3.20 -3.73 -19.31
C ASN A 212 -1.91 -4.53 -19.57
N GLU A 213 -1.04 -4.02 -20.42
CA GLU A 213 0.28 -4.56 -20.67
C GLU A 213 1.12 -4.54 -19.40
N PHE A 214 1.11 -3.39 -18.69
CA PHE A 214 1.79 -3.25 -17.41
C PHE A 214 1.31 -4.30 -16.40
N TYR A 215 0.00 -4.40 -16.16
CA TYR A 215 -0.55 -5.37 -15.21
C TYR A 215 -0.14 -6.80 -15.55
N LYS A 216 -0.19 -7.17 -16.84
CA LYS A 216 0.27 -8.48 -17.29
C LYS A 216 1.74 -8.72 -16.97
N LEU A 217 2.60 -7.73 -17.23
CA LEU A 217 4.05 -7.85 -17.02
C LEU A 217 4.42 -7.85 -15.54
N VAL A 218 3.69 -7.16 -14.67
CA VAL A 218 3.94 -7.15 -13.22
C VAL A 218 3.13 -8.21 -12.47
N ASN A 219 2.58 -9.21 -13.18
CA ASN A 219 1.86 -10.35 -12.61
C ASN A 219 0.60 -9.95 -11.82
N VAL A 220 -0.13 -8.95 -12.29
CA VAL A 220 -1.37 -8.46 -11.67
C VAL A 220 -2.59 -9.01 -12.39
N ASP A 221 -3.55 -9.50 -11.63
CA ASP A 221 -4.88 -9.86 -12.09
C ASP A 221 -5.90 -8.84 -11.57
N GLY A 222 -6.15 -7.78 -12.36
CA GLY A 222 -7.03 -6.68 -11.97
C GLY A 222 -8.47 -7.09 -11.69
N ALA A 223 -8.94 -8.22 -12.23
CA ALA A 223 -10.27 -8.75 -11.92
C ALA A 223 -10.35 -9.33 -10.49
N ASN A 224 -9.21 -9.73 -9.94
CA ASN A 224 -9.07 -10.26 -8.60
C ASN A 224 -8.45 -9.28 -7.59
N HIS A 225 -8.47 -7.97 -7.89
CA HIS A 225 -7.99 -6.93 -7.00
C HIS A 225 -9.09 -6.56 -5.98
N TYR A 226 -9.05 -7.20 -4.82
CA TYR A 226 -9.96 -6.99 -3.70
C TYR A 226 -9.27 -7.29 -2.37
N PHE A 227 -9.86 -6.87 -1.25
CA PHE A 227 -9.29 -7.13 0.07
C PHE A 227 -9.36 -8.61 0.43
N LYS A 228 -8.19 -9.27 0.56
CA LYS A 228 -8.01 -10.72 0.74
C LYS A 228 -8.22 -11.15 2.20
N SER A 229 -9.42 -10.95 2.73
CA SER A 229 -9.73 -11.32 4.13
C SER A 229 -9.49 -12.80 4.43
N GLU A 230 -9.64 -13.66 3.43
CA GLU A 230 -9.43 -15.12 3.51
C GLU A 230 -7.97 -15.51 3.74
N LEU A 231 -7.02 -14.69 3.34
CA LEU A 231 -5.58 -14.87 3.61
C LEU A 231 -5.17 -14.13 4.89
N ILE A 232 -5.68 -12.92 5.05
CA ILE A 232 -5.24 -11.98 6.08
C ILE A 232 -5.72 -12.41 7.48
N LEU A 233 -6.98 -12.84 7.63
CA LEU A 233 -7.51 -13.18 8.95
C LEU A 233 -6.82 -14.40 9.58
N PRO A 234 -6.57 -15.51 8.86
CA PRO A 234 -5.77 -16.63 9.39
C PRO A 234 -4.33 -16.23 9.73
N TRP A 235 -3.71 -15.38 8.89
CA TRP A 235 -2.37 -14.88 9.15
C TRP A 235 -2.31 -14.03 10.43
N LEU A 236 -3.29 -13.14 10.65
CA LEU A 236 -3.38 -12.36 11.88
C LEU A 236 -3.54 -13.25 13.11
N LYS A 237 -4.39 -14.26 13.02
CA LYS A 237 -4.57 -15.21 14.11
C LYS A 237 -3.26 -15.88 14.49
N LYS A 238 -2.49 -16.38 13.52
CA LYS A 238 -1.17 -16.99 13.70
C LYS A 238 -0.17 -16.07 14.43
N HIS A 239 -0.20 -14.77 14.15
CA HIS A 239 0.78 -13.81 14.69
C HIS A 239 0.34 -13.09 15.96
N LEU A 240 -0.96 -13.09 16.31
CA LEU A 240 -1.51 -12.36 17.45
C LEU A 240 -1.94 -13.25 18.63
N GLU A 241 -2.24 -14.50 18.37
CA GLU A 241 -2.53 -15.53 19.38
C GLU A 241 -1.26 -16.32 19.72
#